data_231895f2a883e603fb8eebc23bd0e6aa
#
_entry.id   231895f2a883e603fb8eebc23bd0e6aa
#
_cell.length_a   1.000
_cell.length_b   1.000
_cell.length_c   1.000
_cell.angle_alpha   90.00
_cell.angle_beta   90.00
_cell.angle_gamma   90.00
#
_symmetry.space_group_name_H-M   'P 1'
#
loop_
_entity.id
_entity.type
_entity.pdbx_description
1 polymer ?
#
loop_
_entity_poly.entity_id
_entity_poly.type
_entity_poly.pdbx_seq_one_letter_code
_entity_poly.pdbx_strand_id
1 'polypeptide(L)'
;MTLQSNGILYMSQINGEFGRGNDLNAYRGTYFYDTNGNIGYFPSGQIAFSDFYSKSLAQPLPADVNTANAVVGGTTTVWIAGSQYLGIPHPRRVVVVACATGDTTGSPISSVQIGGVAANIGARTNASGSMRAVAVYWLSVPTGSYADIRVANSGSASSCLISTYAVYPQTAARAAFDNATTTASSCTTSSLTWPNIGVVIGATHHRNTNGTTWEAGSAGLVWSVSYNGTVGGVNCSTAMATAYGNVGNVRISYAGSNNGGLAVCSFGPR
;
A
#
# COMPACT_ATOMS: atom_id res chain seq x y z
N MET A 1 3.54 1.19 -24.25
CA MET A 1 4.52 2.12 -24.89
C MET A 1 3.84 3.47 -24.97
N THR A 2 4.54 4.58 -24.77
CA THR A 2 3.93 5.92 -24.92
C THR A 2 4.19 6.41 -26.34
N LEU A 3 3.18 6.96 -27.01
CA LEU A 3 3.36 7.55 -28.34
C LEU A 3 4.25 8.79 -28.27
N GLN A 4 4.94 9.08 -29.35
CA GLN A 4 5.84 10.25 -29.44
C GLN A 4 5.14 11.58 -29.12
N SER A 5 5.89 12.55 -28.66
CA SER A 5 5.34 13.86 -28.23
C SER A 5 5.17 14.84 -29.38
N ASN A 6 5.82 14.62 -30.52
CA ASN A 6 5.78 15.48 -31.71
C ASN A 6 6.23 14.70 -32.95
N GLY A 7 6.18 15.35 -34.11
CA GLY A 7 6.62 14.75 -35.39
C GLY A 7 5.48 14.07 -36.14
N ILE A 8 5.81 13.20 -37.06
CA ILE A 8 4.82 12.45 -37.85
C ILE A 8 4.37 11.24 -37.07
N LEU A 9 3.07 11.17 -36.79
CA LEU A 9 2.43 10.03 -36.13
C LEU A 9 1.67 9.21 -37.18
N TYR A 10 1.96 7.91 -37.22
CA TYR A 10 1.33 6.98 -38.14
C TYR A 10 0.20 6.18 -37.46
N MET A 11 -0.82 5.84 -38.24
CA MET A 11 -1.94 5.01 -37.76
C MET A 11 -1.47 3.66 -37.21
N SER A 12 -0.40 3.09 -37.78
CA SER A 12 0.19 1.86 -37.28
C SER A 12 0.79 1.98 -35.88
N GLN A 13 1.32 3.15 -35.51
CA GLN A 13 1.83 3.43 -34.17
C GLN A 13 0.68 3.55 -33.18
N ILE A 14 -0.39 4.26 -33.57
CA ILE A 14 -1.60 4.37 -32.74
C ILE A 14 -2.22 2.97 -32.52
N ASN A 15 -2.35 2.20 -33.59
CA ASN A 15 -2.87 0.83 -33.47
C ASN A 15 -1.94 -0.08 -32.65
N GLY A 16 -0.65 0.06 -32.80
CA GLY A 16 0.34 -0.67 -31.98
C GLY A 16 0.23 -0.40 -30.48
N GLU A 17 -0.12 0.85 -30.10
CA GLU A 17 -0.32 1.24 -28.69
C GLU A 17 -1.72 0.85 -28.17
N PHE A 18 -2.78 1.16 -28.92
CA PHE A 18 -4.16 1.09 -28.43
C PHE A 18 -4.94 -0.14 -28.92
N GLY A 19 -4.48 -0.82 -29.98
CA GLY A 19 -5.01 -2.12 -30.43
C GLY A 19 -6.43 -2.08 -31.03
N ARG A 20 -6.86 -0.93 -31.62
CA ARG A 20 -8.25 -0.76 -32.13
C ARG A 20 -8.37 -0.63 -33.64
N GLY A 21 -7.32 -1.00 -34.37
CA GLY A 21 -7.34 -0.98 -35.84
C GLY A 21 -6.94 0.37 -36.45
N ASN A 22 -7.26 0.55 -37.74
CA ASN A 22 -6.81 1.70 -38.52
C ASN A 22 -7.92 2.76 -38.74
N ASP A 23 -9.01 2.71 -37.99
CA ASP A 23 -10.06 3.73 -38.02
C ASP A 23 -10.00 4.58 -36.76
N LEU A 24 -9.79 5.90 -36.88
CA LEU A 24 -9.77 6.82 -35.77
C LEU A 24 -11.07 6.80 -34.95
N ASN A 25 -12.22 6.54 -35.58
CA ASN A 25 -13.49 6.47 -34.86
C ASN A 25 -13.52 5.35 -33.81
N ALA A 26 -12.76 4.28 -34.00
CA ALA A 26 -12.67 3.17 -33.05
C ALA A 26 -12.03 3.56 -31.72
N TYR A 27 -11.36 4.71 -31.67
CA TYR A 27 -10.67 5.19 -30.47
C TYR A 27 -11.52 6.16 -29.62
N ARG A 28 -12.71 6.56 -30.08
CA ARG A 28 -13.62 7.44 -29.33
C ARG A 28 -13.98 6.83 -27.98
N GLY A 29 -13.88 7.63 -26.93
CA GLY A 29 -14.14 7.18 -25.57
C GLY A 29 -13.10 6.21 -24.98
N THR A 30 -12.03 5.90 -25.72
CA THR A 30 -10.94 5.07 -25.18
C THR A 30 -10.13 5.87 -24.15
N TYR A 31 -9.85 5.23 -23.03
CA TYR A 31 -9.03 5.82 -21.98
C TYR A 31 -7.55 5.80 -22.34
N PHE A 32 -6.85 6.85 -21.94
CA PHE A 32 -5.40 6.97 -22.11
C PHE A 32 -4.73 7.53 -20.84
N TYR A 33 -3.42 7.32 -20.72
CA TYR A 33 -2.56 8.07 -19.82
C TYR A 33 -1.88 9.21 -20.56
N ASP A 34 -1.83 10.40 -19.93
CA ASP A 34 -0.98 11.51 -20.38
C ASP A 34 0.46 11.35 -19.86
N THR A 35 1.34 12.30 -20.20
CA THR A 35 2.74 12.32 -19.75
C THR A 35 2.91 12.40 -18.22
N ASN A 36 1.91 12.90 -17.51
CA ASN A 36 1.89 13.01 -16.06
C ASN A 36 1.27 11.77 -15.39
N GLY A 37 0.83 10.79 -16.20
CA GLY A 37 0.16 9.59 -15.72
C GLY A 37 -1.31 9.80 -15.35
N ASN A 38 -1.91 10.96 -15.69
CA ASN A 38 -3.35 11.15 -15.48
C ASN A 38 -4.16 10.38 -16.51
N ILE A 39 -5.31 9.87 -16.08
CA ILE A 39 -6.25 9.22 -16.99
C ILE A 39 -7.12 10.28 -17.66
N GLY A 40 -7.16 10.26 -18.98
CA GLY A 40 -8.12 10.96 -19.81
C GLY A 40 -8.86 9.98 -20.71
N TYR A 41 -9.76 10.49 -21.51
CA TYR A 41 -10.42 9.73 -22.57
C TYR A 41 -10.49 10.56 -23.86
N PHE A 42 -10.38 9.88 -25.00
CA PHE A 42 -10.56 10.54 -26.29
C PHE A 42 -12.02 10.99 -26.45
N PRO A 43 -12.24 12.18 -27.02
CA PRO A 43 -13.61 12.71 -27.16
C PRO A 43 -14.51 11.76 -27.94
N SER A 44 -15.81 11.79 -27.65
CA SER A 44 -16.83 11.03 -28.41
C SER A 44 -17.14 11.66 -29.77
N GLY A 45 -16.71 12.92 -29.96
CA GLY A 45 -16.84 13.68 -31.21
C GLY A 45 -15.67 13.43 -32.18
N GLN A 46 -15.24 14.49 -32.86
CA GLN A 46 -14.12 14.42 -33.79
C GLN A 46 -12.81 14.12 -33.07
N ILE A 47 -12.01 13.19 -33.62
CA ILE A 47 -10.67 12.84 -33.14
C ILE A 47 -9.67 13.15 -34.24
N ALA A 48 -8.53 13.75 -33.88
CA ALA A 48 -7.41 14.03 -34.75
C ALA A 48 -6.17 13.26 -34.31
N PHE A 49 -5.17 13.12 -35.19
CA PHE A 49 -3.88 12.53 -34.83
C PHE A 49 -3.18 13.27 -33.71
N SER A 50 -3.37 14.58 -33.61
CA SER A 50 -2.84 15.41 -32.52
C SER A 50 -3.29 15.00 -31.13
N ASP A 51 -4.45 14.36 -31.03
CA ASP A 51 -5.02 13.91 -29.75
C ASP A 51 -4.23 12.75 -29.14
N PHE A 52 -3.46 12.05 -29.95
CA PHE A 52 -2.70 10.87 -29.54
C PHE A 52 -1.27 11.17 -29.08
N TYR A 53 -0.74 12.36 -29.34
CA TYR A 53 0.63 12.68 -28.92
C TYR A 53 0.82 12.53 -27.40
N SER A 54 1.92 11.89 -27.05
CA SER A 54 2.28 11.64 -25.64
C SER A 54 1.23 10.84 -24.84
N LYS A 55 0.36 10.10 -25.54
CA LYS A 55 -0.63 9.23 -24.90
C LYS A 55 -0.19 7.77 -24.93
N SER A 56 -0.63 7.04 -23.95
CA SER A 56 -0.50 5.58 -23.88
C SER A 56 -1.84 4.96 -23.47
N LEU A 57 -2.05 3.70 -23.84
CA LEU A 57 -3.26 2.99 -23.46
C LEU A 57 -3.41 2.97 -21.95
N ALA A 58 -4.52 3.50 -21.45
CA ALA A 58 -4.85 3.37 -20.04
C ALA A 58 -5.41 1.97 -19.78
N GLN A 59 -4.62 1.17 -19.08
CA GLN A 59 -5.10 -0.10 -18.59
C GLN A 59 -6.06 0.12 -17.42
N PRO A 60 -7.15 -0.65 -17.29
CA PRO A 60 -7.98 -0.63 -16.10
C PRO A 60 -7.12 -0.85 -14.85
N LEU A 61 -7.34 -0.03 -13.84
CA LEU A 61 -6.64 -0.22 -12.56
C LEU A 61 -7.06 -1.57 -11.96
N PRO A 62 -6.10 -2.44 -11.62
CA PRO A 62 -6.41 -3.64 -10.85
C PRO A 62 -7.01 -3.27 -9.48
N ALA A 63 -7.70 -4.20 -8.86
CA ALA A 63 -8.19 -4.02 -7.50
C ALA A 63 -7.02 -3.92 -6.52
N ASP A 64 -7.14 -3.02 -5.54
CA ASP A 64 -6.24 -3.02 -4.40
C ASP A 64 -6.43 -4.31 -3.60
N VAL A 65 -5.35 -4.95 -3.21
CA VAL A 65 -5.42 -6.30 -2.61
C VAL A 65 -4.25 -6.57 -1.65
N ASN A 66 -4.52 -7.32 -0.58
CA ASN A 66 -3.43 -8.00 0.12
C ASN A 66 -2.93 -9.15 -0.76
N THR A 67 -1.64 -9.15 -1.04
CA THR A 67 -1.02 -10.08 -1.98
C THR A 67 -0.30 -11.23 -1.31
N ALA A 68 0.23 -11.02 -0.10
CA ALA A 68 0.94 -12.04 0.65
C ALA A 68 1.00 -11.70 2.13
N ASN A 69 1.07 -12.73 2.97
CA ASN A 69 1.35 -12.63 4.40
C ASN A 69 2.41 -13.67 4.77
N ALA A 70 3.47 -13.23 5.44
CA ALA A 70 4.54 -14.09 5.92
C ALA A 70 4.81 -13.82 7.41
N VAL A 71 4.94 -14.88 8.19
CA VAL A 71 5.49 -14.82 9.55
C VAL A 71 6.86 -15.45 9.50
N VAL A 72 7.89 -14.61 9.67
CA VAL A 72 9.29 -15.04 9.65
C VAL A 72 9.80 -15.10 11.08
N GLY A 73 10.12 -16.30 11.54
CA GLY A 73 10.65 -16.56 12.88
C GLY A 73 12.17 -16.44 12.94
N GLY A 74 12.68 -16.46 14.17
CA GLY A 74 14.11 -16.41 14.48
C GLY A 74 14.54 -15.10 15.11
N THR A 75 15.29 -15.19 16.21
CA THR A 75 15.82 -14.01 16.90
C THR A 75 16.92 -13.36 16.07
N THR A 76 16.59 -12.26 15.42
CA THR A 76 17.46 -11.56 14.48
C THR A 76 17.11 -10.07 14.42
N THR A 77 17.97 -9.29 13.77
CA THR A 77 17.69 -7.90 13.39
C THR A 77 17.17 -7.76 11.96
N VAL A 78 17.12 -8.86 11.20
CA VAL A 78 16.72 -8.85 9.79
C VAL A 78 15.89 -10.08 9.46
N TRP A 79 14.73 -9.88 8.86
CA TRP A 79 13.85 -10.94 8.33
C TRP A 79 13.69 -10.78 6.83
N ILE A 80 13.67 -11.91 6.14
CA ILE A 80 13.45 -11.96 4.69
C ILE A 80 12.27 -12.86 4.40
N ALA A 81 11.23 -12.30 3.83
CA ALA A 81 10.14 -13.07 3.21
C ALA A 81 10.46 -13.20 1.72
N GLY A 82 10.90 -14.39 1.32
CA GLY A 82 11.34 -14.67 -0.05
C GLY A 82 10.16 -14.75 -1.02
N SER A 83 10.38 -14.29 -2.24
CA SER A 83 9.48 -14.45 -3.40
C SER A 83 8.01 -14.10 -3.13
N GLN A 84 7.77 -12.96 -2.46
CA GLN A 84 6.42 -12.48 -2.19
C GLN A 84 5.75 -11.99 -3.47
N TYR A 85 4.47 -12.35 -3.67
CA TYR A 85 3.68 -11.83 -4.79
C TYR A 85 3.39 -10.35 -4.57
N LEU A 86 3.65 -9.52 -5.57
CA LEU A 86 3.53 -8.07 -5.53
C LEU A 86 2.26 -7.53 -6.21
N GLY A 87 1.35 -8.40 -6.62
CA GLY A 87 0.18 -8.03 -7.41
C GLY A 87 0.46 -7.91 -8.91
N ILE A 88 -0.55 -7.49 -9.65
CA ILE A 88 -0.48 -7.34 -11.11
C ILE A 88 0.44 -6.18 -11.47
N PRO A 89 1.46 -6.37 -12.35
CA PRO A 89 2.30 -5.28 -12.83
C PRO A 89 1.46 -4.17 -13.48
N HIS A 90 1.71 -2.92 -13.07
CA HIS A 90 1.00 -1.76 -13.58
C HIS A 90 1.82 -0.49 -13.34
N PRO A 91 1.85 0.49 -14.25
CA PRO A 91 2.63 1.73 -14.09
C PRO A 91 2.33 2.50 -12.79
N ARG A 92 1.12 2.36 -12.26
CA ARG A 92 0.68 3.00 -11.00
C ARG A 92 0.78 2.11 -9.78
N ARG A 93 1.33 0.90 -9.91
CA ARG A 93 1.42 0.02 -8.76
C ARG A 93 2.36 0.56 -7.70
N VAL A 94 1.82 0.70 -6.50
CA VAL A 94 2.56 0.90 -5.27
C VAL A 94 2.47 -0.39 -4.46
N VAL A 95 3.61 -0.93 -4.10
CA VAL A 95 3.70 -2.05 -3.16
C VAL A 95 3.81 -1.46 -1.76
N VAL A 96 2.92 -1.87 -0.87
CA VAL A 96 2.89 -1.44 0.52
C VAL A 96 3.20 -2.65 1.41
N VAL A 97 4.10 -2.46 2.35
CA VAL A 97 4.49 -3.48 3.34
C VAL A 97 4.05 -3.01 4.71
N ALA A 98 3.09 -3.71 5.29
CA ALA A 98 2.68 -3.53 6.67
C ALA A 98 3.38 -4.61 7.52
N CYS A 99 4.13 -4.21 8.54
CA CYS A 99 4.94 -5.13 9.32
C CYS A 99 4.86 -4.86 10.82
N ALA A 100 4.99 -5.92 11.60
CA ALA A 100 4.98 -5.89 13.05
C ALA A 100 5.99 -6.91 13.60
N THR A 101 6.78 -6.52 14.60
CA THR A 101 7.77 -7.42 15.21
C THR A 101 7.34 -7.93 16.57
N GLY A 102 7.60 -9.21 16.83
CA GLY A 102 7.45 -9.84 18.13
C GLY A 102 8.66 -9.57 19.02
N ASP A 103 8.83 -8.35 19.49
CA ASP A 103 10.00 -7.94 20.27
C ASP A 103 9.67 -7.73 21.74
N THR A 104 10.63 -8.03 22.59
CA THR A 104 10.62 -7.73 24.03
C THR A 104 11.37 -6.45 24.39
N THR A 105 12.18 -5.90 23.49
CA THR A 105 13.13 -4.80 23.78
C THR A 105 12.70 -3.44 23.23
N GLY A 106 11.60 -3.37 22.46
CA GLY A 106 11.07 -2.09 21.96
C GLY A 106 11.91 -1.41 20.89
N SER A 107 12.60 -2.18 20.05
CA SER A 107 13.41 -1.65 18.96
C SER A 107 12.58 -1.34 17.71
N PRO A 108 12.66 -0.12 17.15
CA PRO A 108 11.85 0.23 16.00
C PRO A 108 12.29 -0.49 14.73
N ILE A 109 11.34 -0.73 13.82
CA ILE A 109 11.64 -1.16 12.45
C ILE A 109 12.40 -0.02 11.77
N SER A 110 13.64 -0.29 11.38
CA SER A 110 14.57 0.72 10.87
C SER A 110 14.48 0.92 9.37
N SER A 111 14.26 -0.17 8.61
CA SER A 111 14.12 -0.11 7.15
C SER A 111 13.37 -1.30 6.58
N VAL A 112 12.80 -1.11 5.39
CA VAL A 112 12.22 -2.15 4.54
C VAL A 112 12.82 -2.02 3.16
N GLN A 113 13.12 -3.16 2.52
CA GLN A 113 13.51 -3.24 1.11
C GLN A 113 12.53 -4.15 0.37
N ILE A 114 12.19 -3.77 -0.86
CA ILE A 114 11.36 -4.54 -1.79
C ILE A 114 12.22 -4.83 -3.01
N GLY A 115 12.55 -6.10 -3.25
CA GLY A 115 13.44 -6.49 -4.34
C GLY A 115 14.83 -5.82 -4.26
N GLY A 116 15.36 -5.61 -3.07
CA GLY A 116 16.63 -4.93 -2.83
C GLY A 116 16.59 -3.40 -2.85
N VAL A 117 15.47 -2.79 -3.24
CA VAL A 117 15.29 -1.33 -3.27
C VAL A 117 14.69 -0.84 -1.95
N ALA A 118 15.27 0.21 -1.37
CA ALA A 118 14.79 0.79 -0.12
C ALA A 118 13.40 1.40 -0.29
N ALA A 119 12.45 1.00 0.56
CA ALA A 119 11.10 1.53 0.58
C ALA A 119 11.01 2.82 1.42
N ASN A 120 10.08 3.69 1.05
CA ASN A 120 9.78 4.90 1.77
C ASN A 120 9.01 4.60 3.06
N ILE A 121 9.26 5.36 4.11
CA ILE A 121 8.48 5.25 5.35
C ILE A 121 7.10 5.85 5.11
N GLY A 122 6.06 5.05 5.34
CA GLY A 122 4.68 5.51 5.45
C GLY A 122 4.39 6.01 6.87
N ALA A 123 4.29 5.08 7.81
CA ALA A 123 4.13 5.33 9.24
C ALA A 123 4.91 4.28 10.04
N ARG A 124 5.39 4.65 11.22
CA ARG A 124 5.98 3.68 12.16
C ARG A 124 5.85 4.18 13.60
N THR A 125 5.71 3.25 14.52
CA THR A 125 5.82 3.59 15.93
C THR A 125 7.31 3.70 16.30
N ASN A 126 7.65 4.74 17.07
CA ASN A 126 8.92 4.83 17.75
C ASN A 126 8.79 4.03 19.05
N ALA A 127 9.27 2.80 19.01
CA ALA A 127 9.20 1.93 20.16
C ALA A 127 10.08 2.49 21.30
N SER A 128 9.49 2.71 22.47
CA SER A 128 10.20 3.04 23.69
C SER A 128 9.80 2.06 24.80
N GLY A 129 10.76 1.55 25.52
CA GLY A 129 10.50 0.58 26.59
C GLY A 129 9.97 -0.76 26.08
N SER A 130 8.89 -1.26 26.64
CA SER A 130 8.23 -2.52 26.23
C SER A 130 7.25 -2.35 25.06
N MET A 131 7.20 -1.19 24.41
CA MET A 131 6.36 -0.95 23.26
C MET A 131 6.92 -1.61 22.01
N ARG A 132 6.02 -2.03 21.13
CA ARG A 132 6.32 -2.93 20.02
C ARG A 132 6.41 -2.20 18.70
N ALA A 133 7.30 -2.65 17.84
CA ALA A 133 7.53 -2.01 16.57
C ALA A 133 6.48 -2.45 15.53
N VAL A 134 5.75 -1.48 15.03
CA VAL A 134 4.89 -1.62 13.85
C VAL A 134 5.22 -0.54 12.85
N ALA A 135 5.11 -0.87 11.57
CA ALA A 135 5.39 0.08 10.50
C ALA A 135 4.62 -0.25 9.22
N VAL A 136 4.39 0.79 8.42
CA VAL A 136 3.92 0.71 7.04
C VAL A 136 4.95 1.40 6.17
N TYR A 137 5.47 0.68 5.17
CA TYR A 137 6.41 1.19 4.17
C TYR A 137 5.81 1.05 2.78
N TRP A 138 6.29 1.81 1.81
CA TRP A 138 5.77 1.77 0.45
C TRP A 138 6.84 2.08 -0.60
N LEU A 139 6.68 1.52 -1.79
CA LEU A 139 7.54 1.75 -2.94
C LEU A 139 6.74 1.63 -4.24
N SER A 140 7.00 2.53 -5.20
CA SER A 140 6.49 2.36 -6.56
C SER A 140 7.25 1.22 -7.27
N VAL A 141 6.52 0.17 -7.66
CA VAL A 141 7.09 -1.03 -8.30
C VAL A 141 6.25 -1.37 -9.53
N PRO A 142 6.46 -0.70 -10.67
CA PRO A 142 5.58 -0.83 -11.84
C PRO A 142 5.69 -2.19 -12.54
N THR A 143 6.81 -2.86 -12.41
CA THR A 143 7.14 -4.12 -13.13
C THR A 143 7.46 -5.26 -12.17
N GLY A 144 7.55 -6.49 -12.71
CA GLY A 144 7.78 -7.70 -11.93
C GLY A 144 6.56 -8.14 -11.13
N SER A 145 6.43 -9.42 -10.84
CA SER A 145 5.30 -10.00 -10.09
C SER A 145 5.70 -10.53 -8.72
N TYR A 146 6.97 -10.75 -8.48
CA TYR A 146 7.51 -11.30 -7.24
C TYR A 146 8.79 -10.58 -6.84
N ALA A 147 9.01 -10.43 -5.54
CA ALA A 147 10.28 -9.97 -4.98
C ALA A 147 10.44 -10.44 -3.53
N ASP A 148 11.67 -10.44 -3.06
CA ASP A 148 11.96 -10.60 -1.64
C ASP A 148 11.64 -9.31 -0.89
N ILE A 149 11.00 -9.46 0.25
CA ILE A 149 10.76 -8.37 1.20
C ILE A 149 11.71 -8.54 2.38
N ARG A 150 12.59 -7.57 2.57
CA ARG A 150 13.53 -7.54 3.68
C ARG A 150 13.11 -6.47 4.69
N VAL A 151 12.90 -6.87 5.93
CA VAL A 151 12.58 -5.98 7.05
C VAL A 151 13.77 -5.99 8.01
N ALA A 152 14.25 -4.81 8.38
CA ALA A 152 15.31 -4.65 9.36
C ALA A 152 14.82 -3.87 10.59
N ASN A 153 15.28 -4.28 11.76
CA ASN A 153 14.99 -3.67 13.04
C ASN A 153 16.28 -3.10 13.65
N SER A 154 16.19 -2.10 14.50
CA SER A 154 17.37 -1.52 15.18
C SER A 154 17.93 -2.42 16.29
N GLY A 155 17.16 -3.39 16.77
CA GLY A 155 17.58 -4.40 17.73
C GLY A 155 16.99 -5.75 17.38
N SER A 156 17.40 -6.80 18.08
CA SER A 156 16.91 -8.16 17.84
C SER A 156 15.45 -8.30 18.26
N ALA A 157 14.67 -9.00 17.47
CA ALA A 157 13.31 -9.43 17.80
C ALA A 157 13.13 -10.90 17.44
N SER A 158 12.15 -11.57 18.05
CA SER A 158 11.97 -13.03 17.93
C SER A 158 11.33 -13.44 16.60
N SER A 159 10.61 -12.52 15.95
CA SER A 159 9.86 -12.79 14.72
C SER A 159 9.33 -11.49 14.11
N CYS A 160 8.92 -11.57 12.85
CA CYS A 160 8.31 -10.46 12.13
C CYS A 160 7.12 -10.96 11.31
N LEU A 161 5.97 -10.27 11.43
CA LEU A 161 4.88 -10.34 10.47
C LEU A 161 5.18 -9.37 9.32
N ILE A 162 5.06 -9.84 8.10
CA ILE A 162 5.25 -9.08 6.87
C ILE A 162 4.02 -9.30 5.99
N SER A 163 3.18 -8.29 5.85
CA SER A 163 2.01 -8.33 4.94
C SER A 163 2.26 -7.38 3.78
N THR A 164 2.10 -7.89 2.58
CA THR A 164 2.33 -7.17 1.32
C THR A 164 1.00 -6.84 0.65
N TYR A 165 0.86 -5.62 0.17
CA TYR A 165 -0.32 -5.12 -0.53
C TYR A 165 0.09 -4.51 -1.85
N ALA A 166 -0.73 -4.71 -2.88
CA ALA A 166 -0.68 -3.97 -4.12
C ALA A 166 -1.80 -2.93 -4.13
N VAL A 167 -1.46 -1.67 -4.31
CA VAL A 167 -2.41 -0.56 -4.45
C VAL A 167 -2.10 0.22 -5.71
N TYR A 168 -3.13 0.84 -6.30
CA TYR A 168 -3.03 1.47 -7.61
C TYR A 168 -3.57 2.92 -7.57
N PRO A 169 -2.94 3.81 -6.77
CA PRO A 169 -3.40 5.19 -6.61
C PRO A 169 -3.13 6.04 -7.85
N GLN A 170 -3.79 7.17 -7.98
CA GLN A 170 -3.49 8.15 -9.05
C GLN A 170 -2.09 8.74 -8.89
N THR A 171 -1.61 8.89 -7.66
CA THR A 171 -0.24 9.33 -7.36
C THR A 171 0.46 8.24 -6.57
N ALA A 172 1.69 7.90 -6.96
CA ALA A 172 2.51 6.90 -6.26
C ALA A 172 3.14 7.48 -4.98
N ALA A 173 2.32 8.09 -4.14
CA ALA A 173 2.74 8.65 -2.86
C ALA A 173 1.67 8.40 -1.80
N ARG A 174 2.10 8.32 -0.54
CA ARG A 174 1.16 8.30 0.58
C ARG A 174 0.40 9.62 0.65
N ALA A 175 -0.88 9.56 1.00
CA ALA A 175 -1.71 10.76 1.17
C ALA A 175 -1.73 11.24 2.63
N ALA A 176 -2.00 10.34 3.58
CA ALA A 176 -1.95 10.62 5.00
C ALA A 176 -1.30 9.47 5.77
N PHE A 177 -0.79 9.75 6.96
CA PHE A 177 -0.19 8.73 7.81
C PHE A 177 -0.24 9.17 9.27
N ASP A 178 -0.32 8.21 10.17
CA ASP A 178 -0.15 8.42 11.59
C ASP A 178 0.27 7.12 12.29
N ASN A 179 0.70 7.26 13.52
CA ASN A 179 0.95 6.16 14.42
C ASN A 179 0.46 6.50 15.83
N ALA A 180 0.14 5.49 16.60
CA ALA A 180 -0.23 5.64 17.99
C ALA A 180 0.34 4.49 18.82
N THR A 181 0.55 4.76 20.10
CA THR A 181 0.93 3.74 21.09
C THR A 181 0.03 3.89 22.32
N THR A 182 -0.22 2.79 23.01
CA THR A 182 -1.09 2.79 24.17
C THR A 182 -0.70 1.72 25.18
N THR A 183 -1.07 1.93 26.43
CA THR A 183 -1.06 0.92 27.50
C THR A 183 -2.48 0.45 27.85
N ALA A 184 -3.50 1.01 27.20
CA ALA A 184 -4.92 0.67 27.37
C ALA A 184 -5.34 -0.48 26.44
N SER A 185 -6.62 -0.84 26.47
CA SER A 185 -7.24 -1.87 25.63
C SER A 185 -7.62 -1.38 24.21
N SER A 186 -7.30 -0.15 23.87
CA SER A 186 -7.52 0.40 22.53
C SER A 186 -6.42 1.38 22.15
N CYS A 187 -6.18 1.51 20.87
CA CYS A 187 -5.24 2.47 20.30
C CYS A 187 -5.93 3.24 19.17
N THR A 188 -5.80 4.56 19.19
CA THR A 188 -6.48 5.44 18.23
C THR A 188 -5.49 6.45 17.68
N THR A 189 -5.45 6.61 16.36
CA THR A 189 -4.67 7.66 15.70
C THR A 189 -5.32 9.04 15.92
N SER A 190 -4.57 10.08 15.65
CA SER A 190 -5.13 11.42 15.46
C SER A 190 -6.13 11.44 14.32
N SER A 191 -6.84 12.57 14.16
CA SER A 191 -7.66 12.79 12.97
C SER A 191 -6.77 12.94 11.74
N LEU A 192 -6.96 12.07 10.75
CA LEU A 192 -6.23 12.02 9.49
C LEU A 192 -7.10 12.54 8.35
N THR A 193 -6.48 13.26 7.43
CA THR A 193 -7.12 13.63 6.17
C THR A 193 -6.64 12.67 5.08
N TRP A 194 -7.55 11.95 4.45
CA TRP A 194 -7.24 11.07 3.32
C TRP A 194 -8.08 11.39 2.09
N PRO A 195 -7.59 11.03 0.91
CA PRO A 195 -8.34 11.25 -0.32
C PRO A 195 -9.67 10.49 -0.31
N ASN A 196 -10.69 11.09 -0.89
CA ASN A 196 -11.94 10.38 -1.15
C ASN A 196 -11.68 9.21 -2.11
N ILE A 197 -12.24 8.04 -1.82
CA ILE A 197 -11.99 6.79 -2.56
C ILE A 197 -10.50 6.41 -2.55
N GLY A 198 -9.85 6.54 -1.41
CA GLY A 198 -8.50 6.05 -1.17
C GLY A 198 -8.48 4.69 -0.49
N VAL A 199 -7.31 4.14 -0.32
CA VAL A 199 -7.08 2.94 0.50
C VAL A 199 -6.28 3.28 1.75
N VAL A 200 -6.67 2.71 2.88
CA VAL A 200 -5.93 2.80 4.14
C VAL A 200 -5.38 1.43 4.48
N ILE A 201 -4.10 1.36 4.79
CA ILE A 201 -3.41 0.14 5.21
C ILE A 201 -2.84 0.37 6.60
N GLY A 202 -3.04 -0.59 7.48
CA GLY A 202 -2.55 -0.52 8.86
C GLY A 202 -1.86 -1.78 9.32
N ALA A 203 -0.94 -1.59 10.28
CA ALA A 203 -0.32 -2.63 11.09
C ALA A 203 -0.52 -2.32 12.56
N THR A 204 -0.78 -3.34 13.34
CA THR A 204 -0.87 -3.24 14.78
C THR A 204 -0.21 -4.41 15.47
N HIS A 205 0.16 -4.18 16.70
CA HIS A 205 0.77 -5.13 17.59
C HIS A 205 0.33 -4.85 19.03
N HIS A 206 0.04 -5.89 19.80
CA HIS A 206 -0.15 -5.77 21.23
C HIS A 206 0.31 -7.04 21.97
N ARG A 207 0.65 -6.89 23.25
CA ARG A 207 1.27 -7.97 24.04
C ARG A 207 0.32 -9.12 24.35
N ASN A 208 -0.98 -8.94 24.24
CA ASN A 208 -1.96 -9.99 24.50
C ASN A 208 -2.05 -10.95 23.30
N THR A 209 -2.32 -12.22 23.53
CA THR A 209 -2.54 -13.22 22.47
C THR A 209 -3.97 -13.20 21.91
N ASN A 210 -4.89 -12.43 22.52
CA ASN A 210 -6.24 -12.22 21.99
C ASN A 210 -6.21 -11.38 20.71
N GLY A 211 -7.11 -11.70 19.78
CA GLY A 211 -7.17 -11.02 18.48
C GLY A 211 -7.43 -9.52 18.58
N THR A 212 -7.02 -8.79 17.55
CA THR A 212 -7.28 -7.37 17.35
C THR A 212 -8.60 -7.18 16.61
N THR A 213 -9.42 -6.23 17.06
CA THR A 213 -10.60 -5.74 16.32
C THR A 213 -10.24 -4.40 15.67
N TRP A 214 -10.38 -4.31 14.35
CA TRP A 214 -10.27 -3.07 13.59
C TRP A 214 -11.64 -2.40 13.55
N GLU A 215 -11.73 -1.20 14.08
CA GLU A 215 -12.99 -0.48 14.19
C GLU A 215 -13.20 0.48 13.01
N ALA A 216 -14.45 0.75 12.69
CA ALA A 216 -14.82 1.65 11.58
C ALA A 216 -14.29 3.08 11.78
N GLY A 217 -13.97 3.47 13.02
CA GLY A 217 -13.55 4.81 13.35
C GLY A 217 -14.61 5.86 13.01
N SER A 218 -14.23 7.13 13.04
CA SER A 218 -15.14 8.24 12.69
C SER A 218 -15.42 8.37 11.20
N ALA A 219 -14.69 7.65 10.34
CA ALA A 219 -14.79 7.75 8.88
C ALA A 219 -15.56 6.59 8.23
N GLY A 220 -16.15 5.71 9.01
CA GLY A 220 -16.92 4.58 8.47
C GLY A 220 -16.09 3.58 7.65
N LEU A 221 -14.80 3.38 8.01
CA LEU A 221 -13.93 2.44 7.33
C LEU A 221 -14.43 1.01 7.46
N VAL A 222 -14.49 0.30 6.35
CA VAL A 222 -14.79 -1.13 6.32
C VAL A 222 -13.46 -1.88 6.13
N TRP A 223 -13.02 -2.54 7.18
CA TRP A 223 -11.74 -3.21 7.21
C TRP A 223 -11.82 -4.64 6.67
N SER A 224 -10.90 -4.96 5.78
CA SER A 224 -10.55 -6.33 5.41
C SER A 224 -9.28 -6.71 6.17
N VAL A 225 -9.41 -7.58 7.16
CA VAL A 225 -8.28 -8.05 7.97
C VAL A 225 -7.49 -9.06 7.16
N SER A 226 -6.22 -8.75 6.91
CA SER A 226 -5.32 -9.59 6.12
C SER A 226 -4.61 -10.64 6.97
N TYR A 227 -4.28 -10.28 8.19
CA TYR A 227 -3.69 -11.16 9.19
C TYR A 227 -4.14 -10.75 10.59
N ASN A 228 -4.41 -11.70 11.45
CA ASN A 228 -4.69 -11.50 12.87
C ASN A 228 -4.30 -12.76 13.65
N GLY A 229 -3.16 -12.73 14.31
CA GLY A 229 -2.65 -13.92 14.97
C GLY A 229 -1.40 -13.68 15.80
N THR A 230 -0.93 -14.74 16.44
CA THR A 230 0.24 -14.70 17.33
C THR A 230 1.55 -14.79 16.53
N VAL A 231 2.44 -13.85 16.78
CA VAL A 231 3.77 -13.76 16.18
C VAL A 231 4.79 -13.53 17.30
N GLY A 232 5.65 -14.52 17.56
CA GLY A 232 6.63 -14.43 18.65
C GLY A 232 6.04 -14.21 20.04
N GLY A 233 4.88 -14.82 20.33
CA GLY A 233 4.22 -14.73 21.63
C GLY A 233 3.35 -13.49 21.86
N VAL A 234 3.11 -12.70 20.80
CA VAL A 234 2.32 -11.47 20.84
C VAL A 234 1.32 -11.45 19.68
N ASN A 235 0.21 -10.75 19.81
CA ASN A 235 -0.71 -10.58 18.68
C ASN A 235 -0.23 -9.50 17.72
N CYS A 236 -0.18 -9.84 16.46
CA CYS A 236 0.05 -8.92 15.36
C CYS A 236 -1.14 -8.97 14.41
N SER A 237 -1.54 -7.84 13.88
CA SER A 237 -2.59 -7.77 12.88
C SER A 237 -2.27 -6.74 11.81
N THR A 238 -2.67 -7.03 10.59
CA THR A 238 -2.62 -6.10 9.46
C THR A 238 -3.96 -6.08 8.76
N ALA A 239 -4.36 -4.93 8.27
CA ALA A 239 -5.63 -4.75 7.58
C ALA A 239 -5.57 -3.68 6.51
N MET A 240 -6.51 -3.74 5.59
CA MET A 240 -6.74 -2.76 4.53
C MET A 240 -8.22 -2.34 4.57
N ALA A 241 -8.49 -1.07 4.32
CA ALA A 241 -9.84 -0.54 4.17
C ALA A 241 -9.94 0.43 3.00
N THR A 242 -11.11 0.53 2.39
CA THR A 242 -11.42 1.62 1.46
C THR A 242 -11.94 2.81 2.25
N ALA A 243 -11.41 4.00 1.99
CA ALA A 243 -11.82 5.24 2.62
C ALA A 243 -12.79 6.00 1.71
N TYR A 244 -13.96 6.31 2.24
CA TYR A 244 -15.01 7.06 1.52
C TYR A 244 -15.19 8.49 2.03
N GLY A 245 -14.45 8.90 3.05
CA GLY A 245 -14.51 10.25 3.62
C GLY A 245 -13.16 10.95 3.49
N ASN A 246 -13.14 12.22 3.87
CA ASN A 246 -11.93 13.02 3.76
C ASN A 246 -11.17 13.15 5.09
N VAL A 247 -11.81 12.88 6.21
CA VAL A 247 -11.21 13.03 7.56
C VAL A 247 -11.74 11.93 8.48
N GLY A 248 -10.85 11.37 9.26
CA GLY A 248 -11.22 10.40 10.28
C GLY A 248 -10.03 9.89 11.08
N ASN A 249 -10.30 9.09 12.08
CA ASN A 249 -9.29 8.36 12.83
C ASN A 249 -9.40 6.86 12.58
N VAL A 250 -8.32 6.16 12.82
CA VAL A 250 -8.29 4.69 12.87
C VAL A 250 -8.22 4.26 14.32
N ARG A 251 -9.09 3.36 14.71
CA ARG A 251 -9.12 2.76 16.03
C ARG A 251 -9.03 1.27 15.95
N ILE A 252 -8.29 0.70 16.87
CA ILE A 252 -8.26 -0.74 17.14
C ILE A 252 -8.60 -0.98 18.61
N SER A 253 -9.19 -2.12 18.90
CA SER A 253 -9.41 -2.60 20.26
C SER A 253 -8.97 -4.05 20.41
N TYR A 254 -8.64 -4.44 21.61
CA TYR A 254 -8.23 -5.77 22.01
C TYR A 254 -8.58 -6.05 23.48
N ALA A 255 -8.75 -7.30 23.84
CA ALA A 255 -9.11 -7.66 25.21
C ALA A 255 -7.91 -7.44 26.17
N GLY A 256 -8.18 -6.76 27.29
CA GLY A 256 -7.20 -6.45 28.33
C GLY A 256 -6.38 -5.17 28.04
N SER A 257 -5.77 -4.62 29.10
CA SER A 257 -4.87 -3.46 28.96
C SER A 257 -3.46 -3.94 28.77
N ASN A 258 -2.82 -3.56 27.64
CA ASN A 258 -1.46 -3.97 27.32
C ASN A 258 -0.79 -2.95 26.39
N ASN A 259 0.54 -2.96 26.39
CA ASN A 259 1.31 -2.14 25.47
C ASN A 259 1.00 -2.53 24.01
N GLY A 260 0.50 -1.58 23.27
CA GLY A 260 0.14 -1.74 21.85
C GLY A 260 0.69 -0.64 20.98
N GLY A 261 0.81 -0.92 19.70
CA GLY A 261 1.19 0.03 18.67
C GLY A 261 0.29 -0.10 17.44
N LEU A 262 0.06 1.03 16.77
CA LEU A 262 -0.71 1.14 15.55
C LEU A 262 0.04 2.07 14.60
N ALA A 263 0.23 1.63 13.36
CA ALA A 263 0.74 2.46 12.28
C ALA A 263 -0.22 2.35 11.10
N VAL A 264 -0.59 3.47 10.51
CA VAL A 264 -1.50 3.55 9.37
C VAL A 264 -0.98 4.50 8.31
N CYS A 265 -1.28 4.17 7.07
CA CYS A 265 -0.92 4.97 5.91
C CYS A 265 -2.03 4.88 4.86
N SER A 266 -2.38 5.99 4.23
CA SER A 266 -3.36 6.02 3.15
C SER A 266 -2.74 6.39 1.80
N PHE A 267 -3.37 5.91 0.74
CA PHE A 267 -3.00 6.12 -0.65
C PHE A 267 -4.24 6.49 -1.45
N GLY A 268 -4.08 7.28 -2.50
CA GLY A 268 -5.18 7.64 -3.38
C GLY A 268 -5.12 9.11 -3.80
N PRO A 269 -6.16 9.64 -4.48
CA PRO A 269 -7.39 8.95 -4.87
C PRO A 269 -7.14 7.83 -5.88
N ARG A 270 -8.16 7.02 -6.07
CA ARG A 270 -8.16 5.90 -7.02
C ARG A 270 -8.77 6.30 -8.35
#